data_2980eebea9a768bfb968de6a4caf82cf
#
_entry.id   2980eebea9a768bfb968de6a4caf82cf
#
_cell.length_a   1.000
_cell.length_b   1.000
_cell.length_c   1.000
_cell.angle_alpha   90.00
_cell.angle_beta   90.00
_cell.angle_gamma   90.00
#
_symmetry.space_group_name_H-M   'P 1'
#
loop_
_entity.id
_entity.type
_entity.pdbx_description
1 polymer ?
#
loop_
_entity_poly.entity_id
_entity_poly.type
_entity_poly.pdbx_seq_one_letter_code
_entity_poly.pdbx_strand_id
1 'polypeptide(L)'
;MTKSIAALREECAVLLQKYVRLKAADSDGYCACWTCGKAEHWKEMQGGHFIERGKTATKLMEENVHPQCRSCNMYGMKKASVVLAYRSAMVDFYGEDFVRDMERMASQVTKHSRQYLEEYKADIKTKIKELECELKA
;
A
#
# COMPACT_ATOMS: atom_id res chain seq x y z
N MET A 1 15.57 -15.15 -18.30
CA MET A 1 14.14 -15.49 -18.37
C MET A 1 13.25 -14.31 -18.01
N THR A 2 12.17 -14.16 -18.73
CA THR A 2 11.22 -13.08 -18.51
C THR A 2 10.26 -13.46 -17.38
N LYS A 3 10.04 -12.55 -16.44
CA LYS A 3 9.06 -12.76 -15.36
C LYS A 3 7.65 -12.89 -15.94
N SER A 4 6.80 -13.71 -15.31
CA SER A 4 5.38 -13.77 -15.65
C SER A 4 4.70 -12.44 -15.28
N ILE A 5 3.55 -12.19 -15.87
CA ILE A 5 2.73 -11.01 -15.54
C ILE A 5 2.36 -11.03 -14.05
N ALA A 6 2.01 -12.19 -13.50
CA ALA A 6 1.69 -12.32 -12.08
C ALA A 6 2.88 -11.98 -11.18
N ALA A 7 4.08 -12.47 -11.52
CA ALA A 7 5.30 -12.17 -10.76
C ALA A 7 5.67 -10.69 -10.85
N LEU A 8 5.51 -10.09 -12.02
CA LEU A 8 5.79 -8.67 -12.21
C LEU A 8 4.79 -7.80 -11.44
N ARG A 9 3.51 -8.17 -11.43
CA ARG A 9 2.48 -7.48 -10.65
C ARG A 9 2.81 -7.53 -9.15
N GLU A 10 3.26 -8.68 -8.66
CA GLU A 10 3.65 -8.84 -7.26
C GLU A 10 4.87 -7.98 -6.92
N GLU A 11 5.85 -7.90 -7.81
CA GLU A 11 7.00 -7.01 -7.64
C GLU A 11 6.57 -5.55 -7.53
N CYS A 12 5.63 -5.12 -8.38
CA CYS A 12 5.06 -3.78 -8.31
C CYS A 12 4.36 -3.53 -6.96
N ALA A 13 3.63 -4.51 -6.44
CA ALA A 13 2.96 -4.40 -5.15
C ALA A 13 3.95 -4.26 -4.00
N VAL A 14 5.05 -4.99 -4.03
CA VAL A 14 6.11 -4.90 -3.02
C VAL A 14 6.76 -3.50 -3.05
N LEU A 15 7.00 -2.97 -4.24
CA LEU A 15 7.53 -1.63 -4.40
C LEU A 15 6.55 -0.57 -3.90
N LEU A 16 5.27 -0.74 -4.17
CA LEU A 16 4.23 0.16 -3.66
C LEU A 16 4.21 0.17 -2.12
N GLN A 17 4.34 -0.99 -1.50
CA GLN A 17 4.41 -1.10 -0.04
C GLN A 17 5.61 -0.32 0.53
N LYS A 18 6.75 -0.40 -0.11
CA LYS A 18 7.92 0.37 0.30
C LYS A 18 7.69 1.87 0.11
N TYR A 19 7.14 2.25 -1.03
CA TYR A 19 6.87 3.64 -1.36
C TYR A 19 5.95 4.31 -0.33
N VAL A 20 4.84 3.67 0.03
CA VAL A 20 3.88 4.27 0.96
C VAL A 20 4.46 4.45 2.37
N ARG A 21 5.33 3.53 2.81
CA ARG A 21 6.01 3.66 4.10
C ARG A 21 7.00 4.82 4.10
N LEU A 22 7.80 4.92 3.04
CA LEU A 22 8.75 6.03 2.88
C LEU A 22 8.04 7.38 2.80
N LYS A 23 6.95 7.43 2.03
CA LYS A 23 6.16 8.66 1.87
C LYS A 23 5.57 9.13 3.20
N ALA A 24 5.17 8.21 4.05
CA ALA A 24 4.59 8.52 5.37
C ALA A 24 5.63 8.83 6.44
N ALA A 25 6.90 8.52 6.20
CA ALA A 25 7.96 8.70 7.18
C ALA A 25 8.27 10.18 7.42
N ASP A 26 8.47 10.52 8.69
CA ASP A 26 8.95 11.85 9.06
C ASP A 26 10.47 11.98 8.85
N SER A 27 11.07 13.10 9.25
CA SER A 27 12.50 13.35 9.06
C SER A 27 13.40 12.34 9.78
N ASP A 28 12.90 11.70 10.82
CA ASP A 28 13.63 10.67 11.56
C ASP A 28 13.34 9.26 11.04
N GLY A 29 12.49 9.15 10.02
CA GLY A 29 12.13 7.88 9.41
C GLY A 29 10.97 7.15 10.07
N TYR A 30 10.22 7.80 10.96
CA TYR A 30 9.11 7.18 11.68
C TYR A 30 7.77 7.48 11.03
N CYS A 31 6.87 6.51 11.05
CA CYS A 31 5.50 6.67 10.59
C CYS A 31 4.53 5.93 11.51
N ALA A 32 3.27 6.30 11.46
CA ALA A 32 2.23 5.73 12.32
C ALA A 32 1.44 4.65 11.59
N CYS A 33 1.10 3.58 12.30
CA CYS A 33 0.19 2.55 11.80
C CYS A 33 -1.20 3.14 11.59
N TRP A 34 -1.77 2.93 10.42
CA TRP A 34 -3.09 3.47 10.06
C TRP A 34 -4.23 2.90 10.90
N THR A 35 -4.05 1.73 11.50
CA THR A 35 -5.13 1.06 12.23
C THR A 35 -5.01 1.16 13.74
N CYS A 36 -3.81 1.20 14.31
CA CYS A 36 -3.64 1.31 15.76
C CYS A 36 -2.87 2.55 16.22
N GLY A 37 -2.28 3.29 15.29
CA GLY A 37 -1.57 4.52 15.62
C GLY A 37 -0.15 4.34 16.16
N LYS A 38 0.32 3.11 16.34
CA LYS A 38 1.68 2.84 16.83
C LYS A 38 2.72 3.44 15.88
N ALA A 39 3.67 4.17 16.41
CA ALA A 39 4.76 4.74 15.62
C ALA A 39 5.97 3.81 15.61
N GLU A 40 6.49 3.54 14.42
CA GLU A 40 7.70 2.75 14.22
C GLU A 40 8.50 3.31 13.06
N HIS A 41 9.79 2.94 12.99
CA HIS A 41 10.60 3.28 11.83
C HIS A 41 9.99 2.62 10.57
N TRP A 42 10.04 3.32 9.43
CA TRP A 42 9.42 2.81 8.20
C TRP A 42 9.91 1.41 7.80
N LYS A 43 11.16 1.07 8.14
CA LYS A 43 11.73 -0.26 7.85
C LYS A 43 11.07 -1.38 8.67
N GLU A 44 10.54 -1.04 9.84
CA GLU A 44 9.84 -2.00 10.71
C GLU A 44 8.35 -2.07 10.42
N MET A 45 7.80 -1.06 9.76
CA MET A 45 6.41 -1.05 9.32
C MET A 45 6.21 -1.92 8.08
N GLN A 46 4.98 -2.33 7.85
CA GLN A 46 4.59 -3.03 6.64
C GLN A 46 3.66 -2.14 5.81
N GLY A 47 3.55 -2.41 4.53
CA GLY A 47 2.56 -1.78 3.68
C GLY A 47 1.32 -2.67 3.66
N GLY A 48 0.27 -2.25 4.35
CA GLY A 48 -0.95 -3.04 4.47
C GLY A 48 -2.01 -2.65 3.46
N HIS A 49 -2.57 -3.64 2.76
CA HIS A 49 -3.67 -3.43 1.84
C HIS A 49 -4.99 -3.35 2.60
N PHE A 50 -5.78 -2.31 2.34
CA PHE A 50 -7.14 -2.21 2.88
C PHE A 50 -8.05 -3.25 2.21
N ILE A 51 -8.09 -3.27 0.88
CA ILE A 51 -8.73 -4.33 0.11
C ILE A 51 -7.64 -5.35 -0.20
N GLU A 52 -7.91 -6.62 0.06
CA GLU A 52 -6.91 -7.69 0.02
C GLU A 52 -6.14 -7.76 -1.29
N ARG A 53 -4.88 -8.21 -1.20
CA ARG A 53 -3.93 -8.24 -2.32
C ARG A 53 -4.40 -9.10 -3.50
N GLY A 54 -5.30 -10.05 -3.29
CA GLY A 54 -5.84 -10.90 -4.35
C GLY A 54 -6.77 -10.18 -5.31
N LYS A 55 -7.25 -9.00 -4.96
CA LYS A 55 -8.15 -8.20 -5.80
C LYS A 55 -7.34 -7.31 -6.73
N THR A 56 -7.24 -7.70 -8.01
CA THR A 56 -6.34 -7.04 -8.97
C THR A 56 -6.68 -5.59 -9.27
N ALA A 57 -7.96 -5.23 -9.27
CA ALA A 57 -8.37 -3.85 -9.58
C ALA A 57 -7.83 -2.83 -8.59
N THR A 58 -7.62 -3.21 -7.33
CA THR A 58 -7.19 -2.32 -6.26
C THR A 58 -5.77 -2.59 -5.76
N LYS A 59 -5.16 -3.69 -6.20
CA LYS A 59 -3.85 -4.16 -5.71
C LYS A 59 -2.75 -3.11 -5.82
N LEU A 60 -2.70 -2.38 -6.92
CA LEU A 60 -1.64 -1.41 -7.22
C LEU A 60 -2.08 0.05 -7.03
N MET A 61 -3.25 0.26 -6.44
CA MET A 61 -3.71 1.61 -6.11
C MET A 61 -2.98 2.12 -4.86
N GLU A 62 -2.34 3.28 -4.97
CA GLU A 62 -1.64 3.88 -3.83
C GLU A 62 -2.60 4.08 -2.64
N GLU A 63 -3.83 4.51 -2.92
CA GLU A 63 -4.84 4.77 -1.90
C GLU A 63 -5.27 3.52 -1.14
N ASN A 64 -4.99 2.33 -1.67
CA ASN A 64 -5.33 1.06 -1.03
C ASN A 64 -4.24 0.52 -0.09
N VAL A 65 -3.09 1.18 -0.03
CA VAL A 65 -1.93 0.67 0.72
C VAL A 65 -1.39 1.76 1.64
N HIS A 66 -1.31 1.46 2.93
CA HIS A 66 -0.83 2.42 3.92
C HIS A 66 0.05 1.72 4.95
N PRO A 67 0.86 2.46 5.71
CA PRO A 67 1.66 1.83 6.76
C PRO A 67 0.78 1.15 7.81
N GLN A 68 1.11 -0.07 8.12
CA GLN A 68 0.53 -0.82 9.24
C GLN A 68 1.64 -1.51 10.00
N CYS A 69 1.52 -1.58 11.32
CA CYS A 69 2.46 -2.37 12.10
C CYS A 69 2.23 -3.87 11.78
N ARG A 70 3.26 -4.67 12.03
CA ARG A 70 3.21 -6.10 11.74
C ARG A 70 2.00 -6.78 12.39
N SER A 71 1.71 -6.45 13.64
CA SER A 71 0.57 -7.02 14.36
C SER A 71 -0.76 -6.75 13.65
N CYS A 72 -1.01 -5.50 13.25
CA CYS A 72 -2.23 -5.15 12.54
C CYS A 72 -2.30 -5.79 11.16
N ASN A 73 -1.22 -5.72 10.40
CA ASN A 73 -1.22 -6.22 9.01
C ASN A 73 -1.28 -7.74 8.92
N MET A 74 -0.45 -8.46 9.68
CA MET A 74 -0.36 -9.92 9.57
C MET A 74 -1.45 -10.66 10.33
N TYR A 75 -1.86 -10.13 11.47
CA TYR A 75 -2.80 -10.81 12.36
C TYR A 75 -4.11 -10.04 12.51
N GLY A 76 -4.02 -8.73 12.68
CA GLY A 76 -5.19 -7.88 12.94
C GLY A 76 -6.18 -7.83 11.78
N MET A 77 -5.70 -7.83 10.53
CA MET A 77 -6.58 -7.76 9.36
C MET A 77 -7.47 -9.00 9.20
N LYS A 78 -7.24 -10.03 9.98
CA LYS A 78 -8.15 -11.18 10.09
C LYS A 78 -9.29 -10.94 11.07
N LYS A 79 -9.24 -9.83 11.81
CA LYS A 79 -10.26 -9.46 12.81
C LYS A 79 -11.11 -8.31 12.26
N ALA A 80 -12.43 -8.45 12.38
CA ALA A 80 -13.36 -7.42 11.92
C ALA A 80 -13.07 -6.04 12.53
N SER A 81 -12.69 -5.99 13.81
CA SER A 81 -12.41 -4.73 14.50
C SER A 81 -11.26 -3.95 13.86
N VAL A 82 -10.21 -4.64 13.42
CA VAL A 82 -9.06 -3.99 12.77
C VAL A 82 -9.43 -3.54 11.35
N VAL A 83 -10.17 -4.37 10.61
CA VAL A 83 -10.65 -4.00 9.27
C VAL A 83 -11.55 -2.77 9.34
N LEU A 84 -12.44 -2.71 10.32
CA LEU A 84 -13.32 -1.53 10.52
C LEU A 84 -12.51 -0.29 10.91
N ALA A 85 -11.48 -0.44 11.73
CA ALA A 85 -10.58 0.67 12.07
C ALA A 85 -9.86 1.18 10.83
N TYR A 86 -9.42 0.29 9.95
CA TYR A 86 -8.78 0.68 8.69
C TYR A 86 -9.77 1.44 7.81
N ARG A 87 -10.99 0.92 7.67
CA ARG A 87 -12.03 1.58 6.88
C ARG A 87 -12.34 2.98 7.41
N SER A 88 -12.43 3.11 8.74
CA SER A 88 -12.67 4.40 9.39
C SER A 88 -11.54 5.40 9.05
N ALA A 89 -10.30 4.97 9.12
CA ALA A 89 -9.15 5.80 8.76
C ALA A 89 -9.19 6.20 7.28
N MET A 90 -9.58 5.27 6.39
CA MET A 90 -9.75 5.54 4.97
C MET A 90 -10.83 6.60 4.71
N VAL A 91 -11.97 6.48 5.39
CA VAL A 91 -13.07 7.43 5.27
C VAL A 91 -12.66 8.81 5.78
N ASP A 92 -11.95 8.86 6.89
CA ASP A 92 -11.45 10.12 7.45
C ASP A 92 -10.50 10.84 6.50
N PHE A 93 -9.69 10.08 5.79
CA PHE A 93 -8.67 10.63 4.90
C PHE A 93 -9.20 10.93 3.50
N TYR A 94 -9.95 10.02 2.90
CA TYR A 94 -10.39 10.10 1.49
C TYR A 94 -11.86 10.45 1.32
N GLY A 95 -12.68 10.30 2.34
CA GLY A 95 -14.12 10.47 2.27
C GLY A 95 -14.86 9.18 1.97
N GLU A 96 -16.13 9.13 2.40
CA GLU A 96 -16.97 7.93 2.27
C GLU A 96 -17.21 7.51 0.82
N ASP A 97 -17.47 8.49 -0.07
CA ASP A 97 -17.76 8.20 -1.47
C ASP A 97 -16.58 7.54 -2.18
N PHE A 98 -15.37 8.03 -1.93
CA PHE A 98 -14.15 7.45 -2.50
C PHE A 98 -13.96 6.00 -2.04
N VAL A 99 -14.14 5.75 -0.74
CA VAL A 99 -13.98 4.42 -0.17
C VAL A 99 -15.03 3.45 -0.73
N ARG A 100 -16.27 3.88 -0.86
CA ARG A 100 -17.33 3.06 -1.48
C ARG A 100 -17.01 2.72 -2.91
N ASP A 101 -16.51 3.68 -3.70
CA ASP A 101 -16.13 3.42 -5.09
C ASP A 101 -15.02 2.40 -5.16
N MET A 102 -14.03 2.51 -4.27
CA MET A 102 -12.93 1.56 -4.19
C MET A 102 -13.42 0.15 -3.82
N GLU A 103 -14.36 0.07 -2.87
CA GLU A 103 -14.98 -1.20 -2.48
C GLU A 103 -15.75 -1.84 -3.64
N ARG A 104 -16.42 -1.04 -4.46
CA ARG A 104 -17.09 -1.56 -5.68
C ARG A 104 -16.08 -2.11 -6.68
N MET A 105 -14.93 -1.46 -6.82
CA MET A 105 -13.86 -1.92 -7.72
C MET A 105 -13.30 -3.27 -7.30
N ALA A 106 -13.40 -3.63 -6.02
CA ALA A 106 -12.85 -4.87 -5.50
C ALA A 106 -13.39 -6.12 -6.19
N SER A 107 -14.61 -6.07 -6.74
CA SER A 107 -15.21 -7.20 -7.46
C SER A 107 -14.76 -7.30 -8.93
N GLN A 108 -14.08 -6.29 -9.44
CA GLN A 108 -13.61 -6.23 -10.81
C GLN A 108 -12.25 -6.92 -10.97
N VAL A 109 -12.02 -7.53 -12.12
CA VAL A 109 -10.71 -8.13 -12.43
C VAL A 109 -10.01 -7.22 -13.42
N THR A 110 -8.84 -6.72 -13.05
CA THR A 110 -8.00 -5.92 -13.93
C THR A 110 -6.88 -6.80 -14.48
N LYS A 111 -6.78 -6.83 -15.81
CA LYS A 111 -5.70 -7.53 -16.50
C LYS A 111 -4.63 -6.51 -16.85
N HIS A 112 -3.59 -6.44 -16.01
CA HIS A 112 -2.47 -5.54 -16.28
C HIS A 112 -1.65 -6.06 -17.46
N SER A 113 -1.32 -5.17 -18.41
CA SER A 113 -0.38 -5.51 -19.48
C SER A 113 1.05 -5.49 -18.92
N ARG A 114 1.96 -6.20 -19.58
CA ARG A 114 3.38 -6.17 -19.23
C ARG A 114 3.92 -4.74 -19.34
N GLN A 115 3.56 -4.02 -20.39
CA GLN A 115 3.99 -2.65 -20.60
C GLN A 115 3.57 -1.75 -19.44
N TYR A 116 2.31 -1.84 -19.03
CA TYR A 116 1.80 -1.06 -17.88
C TYR A 116 2.61 -1.34 -16.61
N LEU A 117 2.86 -2.62 -16.33
CA LEU A 117 3.57 -3.03 -15.12
C LEU A 117 5.03 -2.58 -15.14
N GLU A 118 5.69 -2.66 -16.30
CA GLU A 118 7.08 -2.18 -16.45
C GLU A 118 7.17 -0.67 -16.24
N GLU A 119 6.22 0.09 -16.78
CA GLU A 119 6.15 1.54 -16.58
C GLU A 119 5.86 1.89 -15.12
N TYR A 120 4.93 1.19 -14.50
CA TYR A 120 4.61 1.34 -13.09
C TYR A 120 5.85 1.10 -12.22
N LYS A 121 6.54 0.01 -12.47
CA LYS A 121 7.76 -0.37 -11.75
C LYS A 121 8.83 0.72 -11.87
N ALA A 122 9.09 1.18 -13.08
CA ALA A 122 10.10 2.22 -13.33
C ALA A 122 9.74 3.52 -12.61
N ASP A 123 8.50 3.94 -12.69
CA ASP A 123 8.00 5.16 -12.06
C ASP A 123 8.10 5.12 -10.54
N ILE A 124 7.66 4.02 -9.93
CA ILE A 124 7.67 3.91 -8.46
C ILE A 124 9.09 3.77 -7.92
N LYS A 125 9.99 3.13 -8.66
CA LYS A 125 11.42 3.08 -8.28
C LYS A 125 12.04 4.47 -8.24
N THR A 126 11.71 5.32 -9.20
CA THR A 126 12.18 6.69 -9.24
C THR A 126 11.66 7.47 -8.03
N LYS A 127 10.38 7.34 -7.71
CA LYS A 127 9.77 7.99 -6.55
C LYS A 127 10.40 7.52 -5.23
N ILE A 128 10.65 6.23 -5.10
CA ILE A 128 11.32 5.66 -3.92
C ILE A 128 12.71 6.27 -3.75
N LYS A 129 13.46 6.34 -4.83
CA LYS A 129 14.82 6.87 -4.81
C LYS A 129 14.85 8.34 -4.37
N GLU A 130 13.90 9.13 -4.86
CA GLU A 130 13.76 10.54 -4.47
C GLU A 130 13.48 10.67 -2.97
N LEU A 131 12.58 9.85 -2.43
CA LEU A 131 12.25 9.86 -1.01
C LEU A 131 13.42 9.40 -0.15
N GLU A 132 14.17 8.39 -0.60
CA GLU A 132 15.36 7.92 0.10
C GLU A 132 16.43 9.03 0.17
N CYS A 133 16.58 9.80 -0.89
CA CYS A 133 17.50 10.93 -0.90
C CYS A 133 17.07 12.03 0.07
N GLU A 134 15.78 12.33 0.14
CA GLU A 134 15.22 13.32 1.07
C GLU A 134 15.47 12.92 2.52
N LEU A 135 15.30 11.64 2.86
CA LEU A 135 15.53 11.16 4.22
C LEU A 135 16.99 11.22 4.64
N LYS A 136 17.92 11.13 3.69
CA LYS A 136 19.36 11.23 3.97
C LYS A 136 19.83 12.68 4.10
N ALA A 137 19.09 13.58 3.54
CA ALA A 137 19.40 15.00 3.63
C ALA A 137 19.00 15.54 5.00
#